data_e7d8cd4f26452b8ada8b93ae4e8f21c8
#
_entry.id   e7d8cd4f26452b8ada8b93ae4e8f21c8
#
_cell.length_a   1.000
_cell.length_b   1.000
_cell.length_c   1.000
_cell.angle_alpha   90.00
_cell.angle_beta   90.00
_cell.angle_gamma   90.00
#
_symmetry.space_group_name_H-M   'P 1'
#
loop_
_entity.id
_entity.type
_entity.pdbx_description
1 polymer ?
#
loop_
_entity_poly.entity_id
_entity_poly.type
_entity_poly.pdbx_seq_one_letter_code
_entity_poly.pdbx_strand_id
1 'polypeptide(L)'
;DFIELKTDDDTSDLVFGDTSSDLTIMDLKGADYDDPRWEELINKVTIDEFLAFAANAFHNIEAIPSIGLMQYTADDGPNGSDSHYLTEGSYQGKAYEDAADYDYATRVGVSPQNVAYSWNKELAYENGEITLGESTLVLNLPIMIGPGMNIHRHAYNSRGAEYYSEDPILTGYIGSAVVQGAQSKGTLVNIKHAAFNDQEINRSGIAVFMNEQKAREVELRGLQQAFEANGKPASFESDDTKADTYTQGALGVMSSYNRIGAVASSANAGVQVQIMRDEWGFNGYNVTDFTGVS
;
A
#
# COMPACT_ATOMS: atom_id res chain seq x y z
N ASP A 1 -28.55 -4.74 -14.19
CA ASP A 1 -28.82 -3.31 -14.06
C ASP A 1 -27.48 -2.61 -14.05
N PHE A 2 -27.21 -1.85 -15.10
CA PHE A 2 -26.06 -0.97 -15.13
C PHE A 2 -26.30 0.13 -14.09
N ILE A 3 -25.29 0.35 -13.23
CA ILE A 3 -25.31 1.53 -12.38
C ILE A 3 -25.20 2.72 -13.32
N GLU A 4 -26.26 3.43 -13.51
CA GLU A 4 -26.22 4.74 -14.18
C GLU A 4 -25.31 5.62 -13.34
N LEU A 5 -24.16 5.98 -13.90
CA LEU A 5 -23.32 7.00 -13.26
C LEU A 5 -24.17 8.26 -13.16
N LYS A 6 -24.47 8.68 -11.95
CA LYS A 6 -25.12 9.97 -11.74
C LYS A 6 -24.19 11.05 -12.27
N THR A 7 -24.58 11.64 -13.38
CA THR A 7 -23.87 12.78 -13.97
C THR A 7 -24.26 14.12 -13.35
N ASP A 8 -25.11 14.08 -12.33
CA ASP A 8 -25.72 15.25 -11.70
C ASP A 8 -25.09 15.59 -10.34
N ASP A 9 -23.89 15.10 -10.05
CA ASP A 9 -23.16 15.59 -8.87
C ASP A 9 -22.83 17.07 -9.10
N ASP A 10 -23.30 17.89 -8.20
CA ASP A 10 -22.99 19.33 -8.20
C ASP A 10 -21.48 19.49 -7.92
N THR A 11 -20.75 19.92 -8.92
CA THR A 11 -19.31 20.17 -8.84
C THR A 11 -18.99 21.66 -8.75
N SER A 12 -19.98 22.47 -8.52
CA SER A 12 -19.86 23.94 -8.51
C SER A 12 -19.01 24.48 -7.36
N ASP A 13 -18.81 23.69 -6.33
CA ASP A 13 -17.99 23.99 -5.15
C ASP A 13 -16.54 23.48 -5.25
N LEU A 14 -16.21 22.71 -6.29
CA LEU A 14 -14.84 22.25 -6.50
C LEU A 14 -13.93 23.40 -6.97
N VAL A 15 -12.84 23.59 -6.26
CA VAL A 15 -11.83 24.60 -6.55
C VAL A 15 -10.56 23.91 -7.06
N PHE A 16 -10.00 24.45 -8.15
CA PHE A 16 -8.74 23.98 -8.72
C PHE A 16 -7.82 25.15 -9.02
N GLY A 17 -6.52 24.95 -8.80
CA GLY A 17 -5.49 25.91 -9.20
C GLY A 17 -5.52 27.22 -8.39
N ASP A 18 -5.98 27.17 -7.13
CA ASP A 18 -5.92 28.32 -6.24
C ASP A 18 -4.46 28.67 -5.92
N THR A 19 -4.08 29.90 -6.22
CA THR A 19 -2.74 30.43 -5.97
C THR A 19 -2.68 31.38 -4.78
N SER A 20 -3.75 31.45 -4.00
CA SER A 20 -3.83 32.36 -2.85
C SER A 20 -2.99 31.94 -1.66
N SER A 21 -2.54 30.67 -1.63
CA SER A 21 -1.76 30.06 -0.56
C SER A 21 -0.37 29.62 -1.02
N ASP A 22 0.62 29.82 -0.16
CA ASP A 22 1.98 29.31 -0.35
C ASP A 22 2.20 27.91 0.27
N LEU A 23 1.15 27.26 0.84
CA LEU A 23 1.23 25.96 1.47
C LEU A 23 1.80 24.89 0.53
N THR A 24 2.63 24.03 1.09
CA THR A 24 3.15 22.82 0.46
C THR A 24 2.79 21.62 1.30
N ILE A 25 2.91 20.41 0.73
CA ILE A 25 2.67 19.16 1.47
C ILE A 25 3.60 19.02 2.68
N MET A 26 4.78 19.63 2.64
CA MET A 26 5.75 19.60 3.75
C MET A 26 5.27 20.40 4.97
N ASP A 27 4.46 21.43 4.77
CA ASP A 27 3.91 22.26 5.85
C ASP A 27 2.83 21.52 6.65
N LEU A 28 2.30 20.44 6.07
CA LEU A 28 1.30 19.57 6.69
C LEU A 28 1.88 18.25 7.24
N LYS A 29 3.21 18.13 7.26
CA LYS A 29 3.85 16.96 7.86
C LYS A 29 3.47 16.81 9.33
N GLY A 30 2.80 15.69 9.67
CA GLY A 30 2.32 15.42 11.02
C GLY A 30 1.00 16.10 11.38
N ALA A 31 0.35 16.77 10.44
CA ALA A 31 -1.00 17.29 10.63
C ALA A 31 -2.03 16.15 10.74
N ASP A 32 -3.06 16.38 11.52
CA ASP A 32 -4.19 15.46 11.63
C ASP A 32 -4.91 15.32 10.28
N TYR A 33 -5.58 14.19 10.07
CA TYR A 33 -6.27 13.89 8.80
C TYR A 33 -7.38 14.91 8.47
N ASP A 34 -8.02 15.46 9.48
CA ASP A 34 -9.11 16.45 9.39
C ASP A 34 -8.62 17.89 9.58
N ASP A 35 -7.30 18.15 9.50
CA ASP A 35 -6.77 19.50 9.53
C ASP A 35 -7.31 20.31 8.34
N PRO A 36 -7.96 21.47 8.58
CA PRO A 36 -8.60 22.25 7.51
C PRO A 36 -7.65 22.76 6.45
N ARG A 37 -6.33 22.79 6.73
CA ARG A 37 -5.32 23.17 5.74
C ARG A 37 -5.17 22.16 4.61
N TRP A 38 -5.66 20.92 4.78
CA TRP A 38 -5.69 19.95 3.67
C TRP A 38 -6.59 20.43 2.53
N GLU A 39 -7.74 21.02 2.83
CA GLU A 39 -8.62 21.58 1.81
C GLU A 39 -7.93 22.75 1.08
N GLU A 40 -7.30 23.66 1.81
CA GLU A 40 -6.52 24.77 1.23
C GLU A 40 -5.41 24.24 0.31
N LEU A 41 -4.68 23.20 0.73
CA LEU A 41 -3.63 22.57 -0.08
C LEU A 41 -4.20 21.91 -1.34
N ILE A 42 -5.29 21.15 -1.22
CA ILE A 42 -5.91 20.42 -2.34
C ILE A 42 -6.46 21.40 -3.38
N ASN A 43 -7.03 22.51 -2.97
CA ASN A 43 -7.55 23.55 -3.87
C ASN A 43 -6.47 24.16 -4.78
N LYS A 44 -5.18 24.04 -4.43
CA LYS A 44 -4.06 24.46 -5.28
C LYS A 44 -3.81 23.55 -6.46
N VAL A 45 -4.22 22.26 -6.38
CA VAL A 45 -3.98 21.29 -7.45
C VAL A 45 -4.73 21.71 -8.70
N THR A 46 -4.03 21.77 -9.82
CA THR A 46 -4.65 22.09 -11.11
C THR A 46 -5.39 20.87 -11.68
N ILE A 47 -6.35 21.12 -12.57
CA ILE A 47 -7.07 20.01 -13.26
C ILE A 47 -6.08 19.12 -14.03
N ASP A 48 -5.10 19.69 -14.69
CA ASP A 48 -4.11 18.93 -15.46
C ASP A 48 -3.25 18.04 -14.54
N GLU A 49 -2.82 18.54 -13.38
CA GLU A 49 -2.08 17.75 -12.38
C GLU A 49 -2.97 16.62 -11.81
N PHE A 50 -4.22 16.92 -11.51
CA PHE A 50 -5.16 15.91 -11.01
C PHE A 50 -5.40 14.81 -12.04
N LEU A 51 -5.60 15.15 -13.31
CA LEU A 51 -5.78 14.19 -14.38
C LEU A 51 -4.51 13.35 -14.63
N ALA A 52 -3.34 13.97 -14.60
CA ALA A 52 -2.06 13.26 -14.70
C ALA A 52 -1.88 12.27 -13.54
N PHE A 53 -2.12 12.73 -12.31
CA PHE A 53 -2.05 11.89 -11.11
C PHE A 53 -3.01 10.69 -11.19
N ALA A 54 -4.24 10.90 -11.64
CA ALA A 54 -5.24 9.84 -11.76
C ALA A 54 -4.94 8.86 -12.91
N ALA A 55 -4.34 9.33 -14.01
CA ALA A 55 -4.13 8.52 -15.20
C ALA A 55 -2.82 7.72 -15.21
N ASN A 56 -1.77 8.21 -14.52
CA ASN A 56 -0.42 7.66 -14.63
C ASN A 56 0.01 6.87 -13.38
N ALA A 57 -0.93 6.39 -12.60
CA ALA A 57 -0.68 5.79 -11.28
C ALA A 57 -0.10 4.36 -11.32
N PHE A 58 0.47 3.87 -12.42
CA PHE A 58 0.93 2.49 -12.56
C PHE A 58 1.90 2.07 -11.42
N HIS A 59 3.19 2.27 -11.57
CA HIS A 59 4.18 2.12 -10.49
C HIS A 59 4.73 3.46 -10.03
N ASN A 60 4.01 4.54 -10.32
CA ASN A 60 4.44 5.90 -10.02
C ASN A 60 3.33 6.64 -9.27
N ILE A 61 3.73 7.50 -8.37
CA ILE A 61 2.92 8.62 -7.92
C ILE A 61 3.44 9.81 -8.72
N GLU A 62 2.59 10.39 -9.57
CA GLU A 62 2.97 11.56 -10.36
C GLU A 62 3.26 12.76 -9.47
N ALA A 63 4.16 13.61 -9.94
CA ALA A 63 4.42 14.87 -9.28
C ALA A 63 3.18 15.78 -9.32
N ILE A 64 2.95 16.51 -8.23
CA ILE A 64 1.98 17.60 -8.17
C ILE A 64 2.73 18.85 -7.74
N PRO A 65 3.36 19.57 -8.71
CA PRO A 65 4.21 20.72 -8.44
C PRO A 65 3.52 21.85 -7.67
N SER A 66 2.22 22.07 -7.92
CA SER A 66 1.45 23.12 -7.24
C SER A 66 1.44 22.98 -5.71
N ILE A 67 1.60 21.77 -5.19
CA ILE A 67 1.65 21.48 -3.76
C ILE A 67 3.04 21.00 -3.29
N GLY A 68 4.03 21.00 -4.17
CA GLY A 68 5.38 20.54 -3.85
C GLY A 68 5.54 19.01 -3.73
N LEU A 69 4.58 18.22 -4.21
CA LEU A 69 4.71 16.75 -4.27
C LEU A 69 5.63 16.36 -5.42
N MET A 70 6.71 15.69 -5.12
CA MET A 70 7.62 15.10 -6.11
C MET A 70 7.07 13.80 -6.65
N GLN A 71 7.56 13.38 -7.82
CA GLN A 71 7.30 12.06 -8.35
C GLN A 71 7.99 10.99 -7.51
N TYR A 72 7.27 9.90 -7.23
CA TYR A 72 7.79 8.70 -6.56
C TYR A 72 7.51 7.46 -7.39
N THR A 73 8.42 6.51 -7.30
CA THR A 73 8.26 5.19 -7.91
C THR A 73 7.99 4.15 -6.83
N ALA A 74 7.05 3.27 -7.09
CA ALA A 74 6.76 2.10 -6.27
C ALA A 74 7.43 0.87 -6.87
N ASP A 75 7.87 -0.04 -6.01
CA ASP A 75 8.39 -1.34 -6.40
C ASP A 75 7.53 -2.47 -5.84
N ASP A 76 7.46 -3.59 -6.53
CA ASP A 76 6.79 -4.79 -6.07
C ASP A 76 7.82 -5.81 -5.56
N GLY A 77 7.41 -6.68 -4.68
CA GLY A 77 8.24 -7.78 -4.24
C GLY A 77 8.18 -8.04 -2.73
N PRO A 78 7.32 -8.95 -2.27
CA PRO A 78 7.17 -9.27 -0.84
C PRO A 78 8.41 -9.96 -0.24
N ASN A 79 9.33 -10.44 -1.08
CA ASN A 79 10.57 -11.11 -0.66
C ASN A 79 11.82 -10.23 -0.87
N GLY A 80 11.64 -8.98 -1.16
CA GLY A 80 12.65 -8.04 -1.61
C GLY A 80 12.22 -7.37 -2.91
N SER A 81 12.91 -6.31 -3.30
CA SER A 81 12.60 -5.55 -4.49
C SER A 81 12.60 -6.45 -5.75
N ASP A 82 11.52 -6.37 -6.52
CA ASP A 82 11.49 -6.93 -7.86
C ASP A 82 12.19 -5.97 -8.82
N SER A 83 13.46 -6.21 -9.07
CA SER A 83 14.28 -5.38 -9.94
C SER A 83 13.81 -5.32 -11.41
N HIS A 84 12.62 -5.82 -11.71
CA HIS A 84 12.03 -5.83 -13.04
C HIS A 84 12.08 -4.44 -13.71
N TYR A 85 11.78 -3.40 -12.95
CA TYR A 85 11.84 -2.02 -13.43
C TYR A 85 13.24 -1.48 -13.63
N LEU A 86 14.24 -2.11 -13.06
CA LEU A 86 15.64 -1.74 -13.25
C LEU A 86 16.21 -2.31 -14.55
N THR A 87 15.59 -3.36 -15.10
CA THR A 87 16.06 -4.06 -16.31
C THR A 87 15.36 -3.65 -17.61
N GLU A 88 14.18 -3.07 -17.54
CA GLU A 88 13.34 -2.81 -18.74
C GLU A 88 13.33 -1.37 -19.24
N GLY A 89 14.07 -0.47 -18.62
CA GLY A 89 13.98 0.91 -19.07
C GLY A 89 14.88 1.89 -18.37
N SER A 90 14.50 3.12 -18.40
CA SER A 90 15.20 4.19 -17.71
C SER A 90 14.58 4.46 -16.36
N TYR A 91 15.35 4.42 -15.30
CA TYR A 91 14.97 5.00 -14.03
C TYR A 91 15.30 6.49 -14.03
N GLN A 92 14.34 7.34 -13.72
CA GLN A 92 14.50 8.80 -13.75
C GLN A 92 15.10 9.36 -15.07
N GLY A 93 14.74 8.75 -16.21
CA GLY A 93 15.22 9.20 -17.53
C GLY A 93 16.66 8.80 -17.84
N LYS A 94 17.31 7.99 -17.03
CA LYS A 94 18.64 7.42 -17.32
C LYS A 94 18.48 5.99 -17.84
N ALA A 95 19.00 5.75 -19.05
CA ALA A 95 19.12 4.41 -19.56
C ALA A 95 20.11 3.63 -18.70
N TYR A 96 19.74 2.41 -18.29
CA TYR A 96 20.65 1.49 -17.65
C TYR A 96 21.53 0.84 -18.72
N GLU A 97 22.64 1.49 -19.04
CA GLU A 97 23.57 0.97 -20.06
C GLU A 97 24.53 -0.09 -19.50
N ASP A 98 24.67 -0.18 -18.17
CA ASP A 98 25.52 -1.16 -17.52
C ASP A 98 24.90 -1.69 -16.23
N ALA A 99 24.39 -2.92 -16.27
CA ALA A 99 23.93 -3.63 -15.07
C ALA A 99 25.06 -3.84 -14.03
N ALA A 100 26.31 -3.69 -14.44
CA ALA A 100 27.48 -3.81 -13.59
C ALA A 100 27.67 -2.61 -12.64
N ASP A 101 27.12 -1.45 -12.97
CA ASP A 101 27.16 -0.27 -12.09
C ASP A 101 26.10 -0.33 -10.96
N TYR A 102 25.19 -1.30 -11.01
CA TYR A 102 24.15 -1.54 -10.02
C TYR A 102 24.39 -2.82 -9.23
N ASP A 103 25.59 -2.99 -8.74
CA ASP A 103 25.98 -4.09 -7.82
C ASP A 103 25.33 -3.92 -6.42
N TYR A 104 24.19 -3.22 -6.38
CA TYR A 104 23.30 -3.19 -5.24
C TYR A 104 22.46 -4.46 -5.29
N ALA A 105 23.06 -5.56 -4.83
CA ALA A 105 22.32 -6.79 -4.61
C ALA A 105 21.16 -6.50 -3.65
N THR A 106 19.97 -6.32 -4.23
CA THR A 106 18.75 -6.34 -3.44
C THR A 106 18.73 -7.68 -2.72
N ARG A 107 18.64 -7.65 -1.41
CA ARG A 107 18.60 -8.88 -0.62
C ARG A 107 17.27 -9.57 -0.90
N VAL A 108 17.34 -10.70 -1.56
CA VAL A 108 16.18 -11.60 -1.64
C VAL A 108 16.00 -12.21 -0.25
N GLY A 109 14.93 -11.83 0.42
CA GLY A 109 14.54 -12.41 1.69
C GLY A 109 13.90 -13.79 1.52
N VAL A 110 13.56 -14.40 2.62
CA VAL A 110 12.74 -15.62 2.63
C VAL A 110 11.29 -15.29 2.31
N SER A 111 10.56 -16.23 1.73
CA SER A 111 9.14 -16.00 1.41
C SER A 111 8.34 -15.64 2.68
N PRO A 112 7.29 -14.84 2.56
CA PRO A 112 6.39 -14.50 3.67
C PRO A 112 5.89 -15.72 4.44
N GLN A 113 5.56 -16.79 3.73
CA GLN A 113 5.19 -18.07 4.33
C GLN A 113 6.28 -18.62 5.28
N ASN A 114 7.56 -18.58 4.86
CA ASN A 114 8.67 -19.04 5.68
C ASN A 114 8.91 -18.13 6.89
N VAL A 115 8.71 -16.82 6.74
CA VAL A 115 8.75 -15.88 7.86
C VAL A 115 7.67 -16.24 8.88
N ALA A 116 6.45 -16.54 8.42
CA ALA A 116 5.34 -16.92 9.28
C ALA A 116 5.59 -18.25 10.04
N TYR A 117 6.25 -19.21 9.40
CA TYR A 117 6.62 -20.48 10.04
C TYR A 117 7.56 -20.33 11.23
N SER A 118 8.27 -19.22 11.33
CA SER A 118 9.13 -18.93 12.49
C SER A 118 8.34 -18.62 13.75
N TRP A 119 7.09 -18.16 13.65
CA TRP A 119 6.29 -17.62 14.76
C TRP A 119 7.01 -16.52 15.55
N ASN A 120 8.01 -15.91 14.96
CA ASN A 120 8.90 -14.95 15.59
C ASN A 120 8.68 -13.55 15.04
N LYS A 121 8.08 -12.69 15.87
CA LYS A 121 7.75 -11.31 15.50
C LYS A 121 8.99 -10.44 15.31
N GLU A 122 10.03 -10.64 16.10
CA GLU A 122 11.28 -9.92 16.02
C GLU A 122 11.99 -10.21 14.69
N LEU A 123 12.07 -11.50 14.33
CA LEU A 123 12.63 -11.91 13.04
C LEU A 123 11.80 -11.37 11.87
N ALA A 124 10.49 -11.33 12.01
CA ALA A 124 9.60 -10.73 11.01
C ALA A 124 9.86 -9.21 10.84
N TYR A 125 10.06 -8.50 11.94
CA TYR A 125 10.43 -7.09 11.91
C TYR A 125 11.77 -6.87 11.22
N GLU A 126 12.82 -7.60 11.61
CA GLU A 126 14.14 -7.53 10.97
C GLU A 126 14.06 -7.89 9.47
N ASN A 127 13.25 -8.87 9.10
CA ASN A 127 13.01 -9.20 7.70
C ASN A 127 12.41 -8.01 6.94
N GLY A 128 11.40 -7.36 7.50
CA GLY A 128 10.82 -6.15 6.91
C GLY A 128 11.82 -5.02 6.80
N GLU A 129 12.60 -4.79 7.85
CA GLU A 129 13.64 -3.75 7.90
C GLU A 129 14.68 -3.93 6.78
N ILE A 130 15.18 -5.14 6.61
CA ILE A 130 16.28 -5.44 5.68
C ILE A 130 15.76 -5.62 4.24
N THR A 131 14.72 -6.44 4.05
CA THR A 131 14.32 -6.87 2.70
C THR A 131 13.42 -5.85 2.01
N LEU A 132 12.54 -5.18 2.74
CA LEU A 132 11.62 -4.21 2.18
C LEU A 132 12.08 -2.77 2.43
N GLY A 133 12.51 -2.45 3.64
CA GLY A 133 12.92 -1.11 4.01
C GLY A 133 14.24 -0.71 3.36
N GLU A 134 15.32 -1.37 3.70
CA GLU A 134 16.66 -1.00 3.20
C GLU A 134 16.79 -1.16 1.69
N SER A 135 16.23 -2.24 1.13
CA SER A 135 16.31 -2.50 -0.31
C SER A 135 15.65 -1.40 -1.13
N THR A 136 14.47 -0.95 -0.72
CA THR A 136 13.76 0.13 -1.42
C THR A 136 14.50 1.45 -1.32
N LEU A 137 15.09 1.76 -0.16
CA LEU A 137 15.86 2.99 0.01
C LEU A 137 17.12 2.99 -0.84
N VAL A 138 17.85 1.88 -0.90
CA VAL A 138 19.05 1.76 -1.74
C VAL A 138 18.73 1.99 -3.20
N LEU A 139 17.58 1.51 -3.65
CA LEU A 139 17.10 1.69 -5.02
C LEU A 139 16.40 3.04 -5.25
N ASN A 140 16.27 3.86 -4.20
CA ASN A 140 15.48 5.10 -4.24
C ASN A 140 14.02 4.88 -4.67
N LEU A 141 13.42 3.81 -4.18
CA LEU A 141 12.05 3.41 -4.41
C LEU A 141 11.29 3.52 -3.07
N PRO A 142 10.78 4.69 -2.70
CA PRO A 142 10.25 4.92 -1.35
C PRO A 142 8.93 4.22 -1.06
N ILE A 143 8.35 3.55 -2.05
CA ILE A 143 7.08 2.85 -1.92
C ILE A 143 7.27 1.37 -2.28
N MET A 144 6.89 0.49 -1.35
CA MET A 144 6.89 -0.96 -1.55
C MET A 144 5.46 -1.49 -1.66
N ILE A 145 5.16 -2.19 -2.76
CA ILE A 145 3.89 -2.86 -2.99
C ILE A 145 3.96 -4.28 -2.41
N GLY A 146 3.57 -4.41 -1.20
CA GLY A 146 3.62 -5.64 -0.38
C GLY A 146 3.78 -5.27 1.09
N PRO A 147 3.69 -6.23 2.00
CA PRO A 147 3.48 -7.65 1.77
C PRO A 147 2.02 -8.02 1.44
N GLY A 148 1.83 -9.24 0.93
CA GLY A 148 0.52 -9.84 0.73
C GLY A 148 -0.08 -10.30 2.05
N MET A 149 -1.30 -9.87 2.38
CA MET A 149 -1.98 -10.16 3.64
C MET A 149 -3.22 -11.06 3.48
N ASN A 150 -3.44 -11.57 2.27
CA ASN A 150 -4.51 -12.54 2.04
C ASN A 150 -4.15 -13.88 2.71
N ILE A 151 -5.15 -14.69 2.97
CA ILE A 151 -4.95 -15.99 3.64
C ILE A 151 -4.84 -17.14 2.64
N HIS A 152 -4.17 -18.22 3.06
CA HIS A 152 -4.09 -19.46 2.30
C HIS A 152 -5.41 -20.23 2.43
N ARG A 153 -6.41 -19.81 1.68
CA ARG A 153 -7.72 -20.44 1.70
C ARG A 153 -7.70 -21.85 1.13
N HIS A 154 -6.81 -22.11 0.18
CA HIS A 154 -6.69 -23.39 -0.50
C HIS A 154 -5.24 -23.70 -0.84
N ALA A 155 -4.82 -24.96 -0.71
CA ALA A 155 -3.44 -25.39 -0.96
C ALA A 155 -2.96 -25.15 -2.40
N TYR A 156 -3.86 -25.01 -3.34
CA TYR A 156 -3.56 -24.73 -4.75
C TYR A 156 -3.68 -23.24 -5.10
N ASN A 157 -3.74 -22.36 -4.11
CA ASN A 157 -3.57 -20.92 -4.39
C ASN A 157 -2.15 -20.71 -4.91
N SER A 158 -2.02 -20.23 -6.15
CA SER A 158 -0.74 -20.01 -6.80
C SER A 158 0.14 -18.95 -6.13
N ARG A 159 -0.44 -18.12 -5.25
CA ARG A 159 0.26 -17.09 -4.47
C ARG A 159 0.53 -17.51 -3.03
N GLY A 160 0.47 -18.77 -2.71
CA GLY A 160 0.75 -19.26 -1.36
C GLY A 160 2.14 -18.90 -0.83
N ALA A 161 3.14 -18.77 -1.70
CA ALA A 161 4.47 -18.33 -1.31
C ALA A 161 4.55 -16.84 -0.96
N GLU A 162 3.62 -16.03 -1.44
CA GLU A 162 3.56 -14.58 -1.21
C GLU A 162 2.77 -14.20 0.05
N TYR A 163 1.88 -15.06 0.52
CA TYR A 163 1.04 -14.84 1.68
C TYR A 163 1.58 -15.59 2.90
N TYR A 164 1.26 -15.11 4.11
CA TYR A 164 1.87 -15.61 5.33
C TYR A 164 1.31 -16.95 5.80
N SER A 165 -0.02 -17.09 5.90
CA SER A 165 -0.65 -18.24 6.54
C SER A 165 -2.09 -18.44 6.12
N GLU A 166 -2.65 -19.61 6.45
CA GLU A 166 -4.10 -19.87 6.47
C GLU A 166 -4.78 -19.27 7.71
N ASP A 167 -4.00 -18.97 8.76
CA ASP A 167 -4.49 -18.39 10.00
C ASP A 167 -4.46 -16.85 9.89
N PRO A 168 -5.62 -16.17 10.01
CA PRO A 168 -5.69 -14.73 9.91
C PRO A 168 -4.96 -14.00 11.04
N ILE A 169 -4.90 -14.59 12.22
CA ILE A 169 -4.20 -14.00 13.37
C ILE A 169 -2.69 -14.06 13.16
N LEU A 170 -2.17 -15.22 12.74
CA LEU A 170 -0.75 -15.37 12.42
C LEU A 170 -0.35 -14.46 11.26
N THR A 171 -1.17 -14.40 10.20
CA THR A 171 -0.96 -13.48 9.07
C THR A 171 -0.83 -12.04 9.54
N GLY A 172 -1.76 -11.57 10.35
CA GLY A 172 -1.73 -10.21 10.89
C GLY A 172 -0.58 -9.98 11.86
N TYR A 173 -0.30 -10.92 12.74
CA TYR A 173 0.77 -10.82 13.74
C TYR A 173 2.16 -10.70 13.10
N ILE A 174 2.46 -11.55 12.14
CA ILE A 174 3.74 -11.55 11.43
C ILE A 174 3.80 -10.43 10.39
N GLY A 175 2.76 -10.29 9.58
CA GLY A 175 2.72 -9.27 8.53
C GLY A 175 2.80 -7.84 9.08
N SER A 176 2.16 -7.56 10.20
CA SER A 176 2.27 -6.26 10.89
C SER A 176 3.71 -5.95 11.31
N ALA A 177 4.44 -6.95 11.80
CA ALA A 177 5.84 -6.75 12.20
C ALA A 177 6.73 -6.47 10.98
N VAL A 178 6.51 -7.16 9.86
CA VAL A 178 7.21 -6.87 8.60
C VAL A 178 6.92 -5.45 8.12
N VAL A 179 5.66 -5.03 8.15
CA VAL A 179 5.26 -3.65 7.79
C VAL A 179 5.98 -2.62 8.66
N GLN A 180 5.96 -2.82 9.96
CA GLN A 180 6.63 -1.91 10.91
C GLN A 180 8.15 -1.85 10.68
N GLY A 181 8.78 -2.99 10.41
CA GLY A 181 10.20 -3.06 10.07
C GLY A 181 10.53 -2.25 8.81
N ALA A 182 9.78 -2.47 7.73
CA ALA A 182 9.96 -1.72 6.48
C ALA A 182 9.75 -0.21 6.66
N GLN A 183 8.67 0.17 7.34
CA GLN A 183 8.34 1.58 7.57
C GLN A 183 9.33 2.27 8.52
N SER A 184 10.04 1.53 9.40
CA SER A 184 11.09 2.08 10.25
C SER A 184 12.26 2.68 9.46
N LYS A 185 12.41 2.30 8.20
CA LYS A 185 13.39 2.86 7.27
C LYS A 185 12.87 4.02 6.43
N GLY A 186 11.61 4.39 6.59
CA GLY A 186 10.97 5.46 5.82
C GLY A 186 10.30 4.99 4.52
N THR A 187 10.21 3.69 4.30
CA THR A 187 9.49 3.12 3.15
C THR A 187 8.00 3.13 3.40
N LEU A 188 7.21 3.69 2.50
CA LEU A 188 5.76 3.53 2.52
C LEU A 188 5.41 2.13 2.03
N VAL A 189 4.66 1.39 2.84
CA VAL A 189 4.29 0.00 2.55
C VAL A 189 2.83 -0.07 2.13
N ASN A 190 2.56 -0.58 0.91
CA ASN A 190 1.23 -0.87 0.40
C ASN A 190 0.90 -2.34 0.64
N ILE A 191 0.25 -2.66 1.75
CA ILE A 191 -0.21 -4.04 1.98
C ILE A 191 -1.26 -4.43 0.95
N LYS A 192 -1.28 -5.72 0.58
CA LYS A 192 -2.14 -6.19 -0.52
C LYS A 192 -2.73 -7.57 -0.24
N HIS A 193 -3.77 -8.00 -0.88
CA HIS A 193 -4.67 -7.28 -1.79
C HIS A 193 -6.01 -7.08 -1.08
N ALA A 194 -6.44 -5.87 -0.93
CA ALA A 194 -7.69 -5.55 -0.22
C ALA A 194 -8.85 -5.44 -1.23
N ALA A 195 -9.77 -6.41 -1.22
CA ALA A 195 -9.83 -7.56 -0.32
C ALA A 195 -10.25 -8.84 -1.06
N PHE A 196 -10.10 -9.99 -0.37
CA PHE A 196 -10.64 -11.28 -0.79
C PHE A 196 -9.99 -11.88 -2.05
N ASN A 197 -8.72 -11.60 -2.30
CA ASN A 197 -7.97 -12.18 -3.42
C ASN A 197 -7.39 -13.56 -3.05
N ASP A 198 -8.26 -14.53 -2.81
CA ASP A 198 -7.86 -15.88 -2.42
C ASP A 198 -7.72 -16.84 -3.60
N GLN A 199 -8.00 -16.36 -4.81
CA GLN A 199 -7.98 -17.14 -6.03
C GLN A 199 -7.43 -16.33 -7.18
N GLU A 200 -6.46 -16.92 -7.92
CA GLU A 200 -5.84 -16.28 -9.08
C GLU A 200 -6.54 -16.59 -10.40
N ILE A 201 -7.19 -17.74 -10.50
CA ILE A 201 -7.92 -18.11 -11.74
C ILE A 201 -9.11 -17.17 -11.92
N ASN A 202 -9.13 -16.47 -13.06
CA ASN A 202 -10.15 -15.47 -13.42
C ASN A 202 -10.25 -14.30 -12.40
N ARG A 203 -9.18 -13.97 -11.70
CA ARG A 203 -9.18 -12.94 -10.66
C ARG A 203 -9.75 -11.59 -11.10
N SER A 204 -9.53 -11.18 -12.34
CA SER A 204 -10.06 -9.92 -12.88
C SER A 204 -11.59 -9.92 -13.11
N GLY A 205 -12.25 -11.07 -13.10
CA GLY A 205 -13.68 -11.19 -13.36
C GLY A 205 -14.49 -11.87 -12.27
N ILE A 206 -13.81 -12.50 -11.32
CA ILE A 206 -14.50 -13.27 -10.28
C ILE A 206 -15.23 -12.35 -9.29
N ALA A 207 -16.44 -12.71 -8.92
CA ALA A 207 -17.21 -12.09 -7.85
C ALA A 207 -17.14 -12.97 -6.60
N VAL A 208 -16.68 -12.39 -5.50
CA VAL A 208 -16.54 -13.09 -4.22
C VAL A 208 -17.72 -12.76 -3.33
N PHE A 209 -18.35 -13.80 -2.79
CA PHE A 209 -19.47 -13.68 -1.87
C PHE A 209 -19.16 -14.43 -0.59
N MET A 210 -19.41 -13.80 0.52
CA MET A 210 -19.32 -14.41 1.86
C MET A 210 -20.21 -13.66 2.84
N ASN A 211 -20.46 -14.26 3.99
CA ASN A 211 -21.13 -13.55 5.07
C ASN A 211 -20.15 -12.62 5.78
N GLU A 212 -20.70 -11.64 6.50
CA GLU A 212 -19.92 -10.61 7.18
C GLU A 212 -18.97 -11.18 8.23
N GLN A 213 -19.38 -12.18 8.98
CA GLN A 213 -18.53 -12.83 9.98
C GLN A 213 -17.26 -13.40 9.35
N LYS A 214 -17.40 -14.18 8.28
CA LYS A 214 -16.25 -14.72 7.53
C LYS A 214 -15.35 -13.62 6.99
N ALA A 215 -15.95 -12.57 6.44
CA ALA A 215 -15.20 -11.44 5.92
C ALA A 215 -14.37 -10.77 7.01
N ARG A 216 -14.95 -10.44 8.15
CA ARG A 216 -14.27 -9.69 9.23
C ARG A 216 -13.32 -10.55 10.06
N GLU A 217 -13.73 -11.75 10.43
CA GLU A 217 -12.94 -12.58 11.35
C GLU A 217 -11.80 -13.33 10.65
N VAL A 218 -11.91 -13.55 9.34
CA VAL A 218 -10.95 -14.35 8.58
C VAL A 218 -10.27 -13.53 7.49
N GLU A 219 -11.00 -13.08 6.48
CA GLU A 219 -10.38 -12.54 5.28
C GLU A 219 -9.78 -11.13 5.47
N LEU A 220 -10.42 -10.30 6.27
CA LEU A 220 -9.99 -8.93 6.56
C LEU A 220 -9.11 -8.83 7.80
N ARG A 221 -9.07 -9.87 8.63
CA ARG A 221 -8.44 -9.79 9.95
C ARG A 221 -6.94 -9.49 9.88
N GLY A 222 -6.23 -10.08 8.91
CA GLY A 222 -4.80 -9.79 8.69
C GLY A 222 -4.56 -8.34 8.30
N LEU A 223 -5.35 -7.82 7.37
CA LEU A 223 -5.30 -6.41 6.96
C LEU A 223 -5.59 -5.47 8.12
N GLN A 224 -6.66 -5.75 8.87
CA GLN A 224 -7.03 -4.96 10.05
C GLN A 224 -5.88 -4.86 11.05
N GLN A 225 -5.25 -5.97 11.40
CA GLN A 225 -4.12 -5.97 12.32
C GLN A 225 -2.94 -5.15 11.82
N ALA A 226 -2.69 -5.15 10.50
CA ALA A 226 -1.61 -4.35 9.92
C ALA A 226 -1.92 -2.86 9.91
N PHE A 227 -3.17 -2.46 9.75
CA PHE A 227 -3.57 -1.04 9.87
C PHE A 227 -3.58 -0.55 11.32
N GLU A 228 -4.04 -1.39 12.24
CA GLU A 228 -4.15 -1.06 13.67
C GLU A 228 -2.84 -1.29 14.44
N ALA A 229 -1.77 -1.75 13.79
CA ALA A 229 -0.49 -2.04 14.42
C ALA A 229 0.23 -0.76 14.85
N ASN A 230 -0.18 -0.23 15.99
CA ASN A 230 0.43 0.93 16.62
C ASN A 230 1.39 0.48 17.72
N GLY A 231 2.56 1.09 17.79
CA GLY A 231 3.53 0.86 18.86
C GLY A 231 4.69 -0.06 18.46
N LYS A 232 5.76 0.02 19.24
CA LYS A 232 6.95 -0.80 19.08
C LYS A 232 6.64 -2.27 19.38
N PRO A 233 7.29 -3.22 18.70
CA PRO A 233 7.36 -4.58 19.23
C PRO A 233 7.90 -4.54 20.67
N ALA A 234 7.26 -5.24 21.58
CA ALA A 234 7.53 -5.16 23.02
C ALA A 234 8.98 -5.54 23.44
N SER A 235 9.79 -6.06 22.51
CA SER A 235 11.16 -6.55 22.75
C SER A 235 12.27 -5.59 22.27
N PHE A 236 11.95 -4.51 21.57
CA PHE A 236 12.98 -3.58 21.13
C PHE A 236 13.20 -2.50 22.16
N GLU A 237 14.41 -2.48 22.75
CA GLU A 237 14.90 -1.32 23.50
C GLU A 237 14.94 -0.13 22.55
N SER A 238 14.13 0.85 22.83
CA SER A 238 13.98 2.00 21.96
C SER A 238 15.13 2.97 22.16
N ASP A 239 15.77 3.35 21.07
CA ASP A 239 16.37 4.68 21.00
C ASP A 239 15.20 5.68 20.97
N ASP A 240 14.90 6.29 22.11
CA ASP A 240 13.76 7.20 22.29
C ASP A 240 13.79 8.42 21.34
N THR A 241 14.92 8.65 20.67
CA THR A 241 15.07 9.75 19.71
C THR A 241 14.47 9.45 18.33
N LYS A 242 14.11 8.18 18.05
CA LYS A 242 13.52 7.73 16.76
C LYS A 242 12.08 7.23 16.91
N ALA A 243 11.52 7.32 18.11
CA ALA A 243 10.34 6.57 18.52
C ALA A 243 9.03 6.95 17.82
N ASP A 244 8.87 8.20 17.45
CA ASP A 244 7.53 8.73 17.18
C ASP A 244 7.08 8.70 15.72
N THR A 245 7.98 8.39 14.80
CA THR A 245 7.69 8.51 13.36
C THR A 245 7.36 7.18 12.66
N TYR A 246 7.71 6.02 13.24
CA TYR A 246 7.73 4.75 12.50
C TYR A 246 6.95 3.60 13.14
N THR A 247 6.14 3.91 14.14
CA THR A 247 5.33 2.90 14.85
C THR A 247 3.88 2.82 14.38
N GLN A 248 3.59 3.44 13.25
CA GLN A 248 2.25 3.45 12.69
C GLN A 248 1.95 2.14 11.96
N GLY A 249 0.68 1.78 11.89
CA GLY A 249 0.19 0.73 11.02
C GLY A 249 0.50 1.01 9.55
N ALA A 250 0.13 0.09 8.67
CA ALA A 250 0.40 0.25 7.24
C ALA A 250 -0.11 1.58 6.70
N LEU A 251 0.76 2.31 6.01
CA LEU A 251 0.47 3.63 5.44
C LEU A 251 -0.10 3.55 4.02
N GLY A 252 -0.10 2.38 3.42
CA GLY A 252 -0.61 2.17 2.10
C GLY A 252 -1.34 0.84 1.95
N VAL A 253 -2.19 0.75 0.94
CA VAL A 253 -2.93 -0.45 0.58
C VAL A 253 -3.09 -0.55 -0.93
N MET A 254 -3.07 -1.78 -1.45
CA MET A 254 -3.45 -2.07 -2.82
C MET A 254 -4.78 -2.83 -2.82
N SER A 255 -5.77 -2.31 -3.53
CA SER A 255 -7.03 -3.00 -3.75
C SER A 255 -6.87 -4.16 -4.73
N SER A 256 -7.69 -5.21 -4.58
CA SER A 256 -7.59 -6.43 -5.36
C SER A 256 -8.32 -6.35 -6.71
N TYR A 257 -7.97 -7.27 -7.64
CA TYR A 257 -8.63 -7.39 -8.95
C TYR A 257 -10.09 -7.83 -8.88
N ASN A 258 -10.41 -8.71 -7.94
CA ASN A 258 -11.73 -9.34 -7.86
C ASN A 258 -12.84 -8.34 -7.53
N ARG A 259 -14.06 -8.77 -7.78
CA ARG A 259 -15.25 -8.08 -7.31
C ARG A 259 -15.65 -8.58 -5.91
N ILE A 260 -16.19 -7.69 -5.12
CA ILE A 260 -16.86 -8.00 -3.85
C ILE A 260 -18.36 -7.90 -4.14
N GLY A 261 -19.02 -9.05 -4.19
CA GLY A 261 -20.35 -9.10 -4.80
C GLY A 261 -20.28 -8.68 -6.28
N ALA A 262 -21.08 -7.71 -6.67
CA ALA A 262 -21.10 -7.20 -8.05
C ALA A 262 -20.15 -6.01 -8.29
N VAL A 263 -19.53 -5.47 -7.23
CA VAL A 263 -18.74 -4.23 -7.29
C VAL A 263 -17.25 -4.55 -7.31
N ALA A 264 -16.49 -3.90 -8.18
CA ALA A 264 -15.02 -4.04 -8.18
C ALA A 264 -14.46 -3.69 -6.80
N SER A 265 -13.44 -4.42 -6.35
CA SER A 265 -12.87 -4.20 -5.01
C SER A 265 -12.41 -2.76 -4.81
N SER A 266 -11.76 -2.17 -5.82
CA SER A 266 -11.30 -0.78 -5.79
C SER A 266 -12.42 0.26 -5.69
N ALA A 267 -13.63 -0.09 -6.13
CA ALA A 267 -14.81 0.79 -6.09
C ALA A 267 -15.79 0.42 -4.96
N ASN A 268 -15.45 -0.56 -4.12
CA ASN A 268 -16.33 -1.01 -3.05
C ASN A 268 -16.24 -0.11 -1.83
N ALA A 269 -17.14 0.87 -1.72
CA ALA A 269 -17.18 1.82 -0.61
C ALA A 269 -17.31 1.14 0.77
N GLY A 270 -17.97 -0.02 0.85
CA GLY A 270 -18.11 -0.78 2.10
C GLY A 270 -16.74 -1.23 2.66
N VAL A 271 -15.82 -1.66 1.79
CA VAL A 271 -14.47 -2.07 2.22
C VAL A 271 -13.53 -0.87 2.23
N GLN A 272 -13.48 -0.10 1.13
CA GLN A 272 -12.46 0.93 0.95
C GLN A 272 -12.67 2.17 1.83
N VAL A 273 -13.92 2.47 2.18
CA VAL A 273 -14.25 3.63 3.02
C VAL A 273 -14.74 3.17 4.38
N GLN A 274 -15.92 2.56 4.44
CA GLN A 274 -16.57 2.27 5.72
C GLN A 274 -15.69 1.39 6.63
N ILE A 275 -15.14 0.27 6.14
CA ILE A 275 -14.34 -0.62 6.97
C ILE A 275 -12.95 -0.04 7.20
N MET A 276 -12.21 0.27 6.12
CA MET A 276 -10.80 0.65 6.29
C MET A 276 -10.64 2.05 6.89
N ARG A 277 -11.39 3.05 6.41
CA ARG A 277 -11.22 4.42 6.90
C ARG A 277 -12.03 4.70 8.17
N ASP A 278 -13.35 4.45 8.13
CA ASP A 278 -14.23 4.87 9.22
C ASP A 278 -14.10 3.97 10.45
N GLU A 279 -13.97 2.64 10.27
CA GLU A 279 -13.89 1.72 11.39
C GLU A 279 -12.45 1.50 11.87
N TRP A 280 -11.47 1.36 10.96
CA TRP A 280 -10.06 1.06 11.32
C TRP A 280 -9.16 2.29 11.36
N GLY A 281 -9.65 3.45 10.95
CA GLY A 281 -8.89 4.70 10.96
C GLY A 281 -7.74 4.75 9.95
N PHE A 282 -7.81 3.99 8.84
CA PHE A 282 -6.80 4.03 7.80
C PHE A 282 -6.87 5.34 7.02
N ASN A 283 -5.85 6.18 7.15
CA ASN A 283 -5.74 7.50 6.51
C ASN A 283 -4.71 7.54 5.38
N GLY A 284 -4.19 6.38 5.01
CA GLY A 284 -3.08 6.27 4.08
C GLY A 284 -3.47 6.22 2.60
N TYR A 285 -2.49 5.96 1.77
CA TYR A 285 -2.58 5.86 0.32
C TYR A 285 -3.25 4.56 -0.11
N ASN A 286 -4.15 4.64 -1.10
CA ASN A 286 -4.75 3.48 -1.73
C ASN A 286 -4.46 3.48 -3.22
N VAL A 287 -3.86 2.40 -3.71
CA VAL A 287 -3.61 2.15 -5.13
C VAL A 287 -4.47 0.98 -5.60
N THR A 288 -4.91 1.01 -6.84
CA THR A 288 -5.56 -0.16 -7.46
C THR A 288 -4.52 -1.17 -7.92
N ASP A 289 -4.86 -2.45 -7.95
CA ASP A 289 -4.08 -3.43 -8.70
C ASP A 289 -4.12 -3.07 -10.20
N PHE A 290 -3.19 -3.61 -11.02
CA PHE A 290 -2.79 -3.08 -12.32
C PHE A 290 -3.87 -2.91 -13.39
N THR A 291 -5.00 -3.51 -13.27
CA THR A 291 -6.08 -3.33 -14.23
C THR A 291 -7.33 -2.84 -13.52
N GLY A 292 -7.36 -1.57 -13.24
CA GLY A 292 -8.57 -0.94 -12.74
C GLY A 292 -9.69 -0.87 -13.79
N VAL A 293 -9.45 -1.31 -15.02
CA VAL A 293 -10.43 -1.14 -16.10
C VAL A 293 -10.39 -2.36 -17.03
N SER A 294 -11.22 -3.30 -16.79
CA SER A 294 -11.64 -4.26 -17.82
C SER A 294 -13.13 -4.51 -17.73
#